data_bbde067c80ea4afa7852af2294d469b6
#
_entry.id   bbde067c80ea4afa7852af2294d469b6
#
_cell.length_a   1.000
_cell.length_b   1.000
_cell.length_c   1.000
_cell.angle_alpha   90.00
_cell.angle_beta   90.00
_cell.angle_gamma   90.00
#
_symmetry.space_group_name_H-M   'P 1'
#
loop_
_entity.id
_entity.type
_entity.pdbx_description
1 polymer ?
#
loop_
_entity_poly.entity_id
_entity_poly.type
_entity_poly.pdbx_seq_one_letter_code
_entity_poly.pdbx_strand_id
1 'polypeptide(L)' 'MKQQIVVTDAGKRLDKLISEQLPELTRSAVQHLMQDGCVTIAGKPVKKNTKASAGDVITVELPEPREV' A
#
# COMPACT_ATOMS: atom_id res chain seq x y z
N MET A 1 10.05 2.91 -7.61
CA MET A 1 9.36 1.73 -8.15
C MET A 1 7.93 1.72 -7.69
N LYS A 2 7.02 1.36 -8.55
CA LYS A 2 5.60 1.26 -8.21
C LYS A 2 5.16 -0.18 -8.26
N GLN A 3 4.41 -0.59 -7.25
CA GLN A 3 3.81 -1.92 -7.21
C GLN A 3 2.29 -1.75 -7.20
N GLN A 4 1.62 -2.59 -7.94
CA GLN A 4 0.16 -2.59 -7.97
C GLN A 4 -0.36 -3.88 -7.35
N ILE A 5 -1.35 -3.72 -6.50
CA ILE A 5 -1.97 -4.84 -5.80
C ILE A 5 -3.47 -4.79 -6.08
N VAL A 6 -4.02 -5.89 -6.58
CA VAL A 6 -5.46 -5.98 -6.77
C VAL A 6 -6.08 -6.55 -5.51
N VAL A 7 -7.05 -5.84 -4.97
CA VAL A 7 -7.74 -6.27 -3.77
C VAL A 7 -8.75 -7.35 -4.12
N THR A 8 -8.63 -8.49 -3.47
CA THR A 8 -9.55 -9.61 -3.68
C THR A 8 -10.58 -9.73 -2.55
N ASP A 9 -10.21 -9.25 -1.35
CA ASP A 9 -11.08 -9.34 -0.17
C ASP A 9 -11.44 -7.95 0.33
N ALA A 10 -12.72 -7.68 0.42
CA ALA A 10 -13.19 -6.42 0.98
C ALA A 10 -13.09 -6.44 2.51
N GLY A 11 -12.92 -5.26 3.10
CA GLY A 11 -12.94 -5.11 4.56
C GLY A 11 -11.64 -5.33 5.28
N LYS A 12 -10.59 -5.74 4.59
CA LYS A 12 -9.26 -5.86 5.21
C LYS A 12 -8.56 -4.51 5.25
N ARG A 13 -7.74 -4.32 6.26
CA ARG A 13 -6.93 -3.13 6.37
C ARG A 13 -5.88 -3.09 5.27
N LEU A 14 -5.63 -1.90 4.74
CA LEU A 14 -4.65 -1.72 3.67
C LEU A 14 -3.24 -2.10 4.09
N ASP A 15 -2.85 -1.72 5.30
CA ASP A 15 -1.52 -2.04 5.82
C ASP A 15 -1.29 -3.55 5.82
N LYS A 16 -2.30 -4.30 6.22
CA LYS A 16 -2.20 -5.76 6.25
C LYS A 16 -2.14 -6.33 4.84
N LEU A 17 -2.98 -5.84 3.94
CA LEU A 17 -2.99 -6.29 2.55
C LEU A 17 -1.64 -6.04 1.88
N ILE A 18 -1.10 -4.84 2.07
CA ILE A 18 0.17 -4.48 1.47
C ILE A 18 1.30 -5.33 2.04
N SER A 19 1.32 -5.55 3.35
CA SER A 19 2.39 -6.34 3.95
C SER A 19 2.29 -7.82 3.55
N GLU A 20 1.10 -8.34 3.31
CA GLU A 20 0.93 -9.70 2.81
C GLU A 20 1.42 -9.86 1.37
N GLN A 21 1.13 -8.86 0.53
CA GLN A 21 1.51 -8.91 -0.87
C GLN A 21 2.98 -8.53 -1.09
N LEU A 22 3.52 -7.70 -0.21
CA LEU A 22 4.90 -7.24 -0.29
C LEU A 22 5.63 -7.62 0.99
N PRO A 23 6.05 -8.89 1.11
CA PRO A 23 6.72 -9.36 2.34
C PRO A 23 8.06 -8.67 2.59
N GLU A 24 8.60 -7.99 1.61
CA GLU A 24 9.81 -7.20 1.77
C GLU A 24 9.61 -5.99 2.68
N LEU A 25 8.36 -5.54 2.81
CA LEU A 25 8.04 -4.37 3.60
C LEU A 25 7.56 -4.78 4.99
N THR A 26 8.11 -4.12 6.00
CA THR A 26 7.61 -4.29 7.35
C THR A 26 6.33 -3.46 7.52
N ARG A 27 5.58 -3.75 8.60
CA ARG A 27 4.39 -2.96 8.90
C ARG A 27 4.72 -1.48 9.08
N SER A 28 5.84 -1.19 9.74
CA SER A 28 6.26 0.19 9.93
C SER A 28 6.53 0.87 8.60
N ALA A 29 7.21 0.18 7.70
CA ALA A 29 7.47 0.73 6.37
C ALA A 29 6.18 1.02 5.62
N VAL A 30 5.22 0.10 5.68
CA VAL A 30 3.92 0.29 5.02
C VAL A 30 3.20 1.50 5.59
N GLN A 31 3.19 1.64 6.92
CA GLN A 31 2.54 2.78 7.55
C GLN A 31 3.19 4.10 7.15
N HIS A 32 4.52 4.13 7.08
CA HIS A 32 5.23 5.32 6.63
C HIS A 32 4.87 5.68 5.19
N LEU A 33 4.80 4.69 4.32
CA LEU A 33 4.40 4.92 2.94
C LEU A 33 2.99 5.49 2.85
N MET A 34 2.09 4.98 3.66
CA MET A 34 0.72 5.48 3.70
C MET A 34 0.66 6.92 4.19
N GLN A 35 1.44 7.26 5.21
CA GLN A 35 1.49 8.62 5.74
C GLN A 35 2.09 9.60 4.74
N ASP A 36 3.07 9.15 3.96
CA ASP A 36 3.72 9.98 2.96
C ASP A 36 2.89 10.17 1.69
N GLY A 37 1.76 9.47 1.60
CA GLY A 37 0.94 9.52 0.41
C GLY A 37 1.45 8.67 -0.74
N CYS A 38 2.35 7.74 -0.44
CA CYS A 38 2.90 6.83 -1.45
C CYS A 38 1.96 5.68 -1.79
N VAL A 39 0.91 5.49 -1.00
CA VAL A 39 -0.09 4.46 -1.25
C VAL A 39 -1.37 5.12 -1.72
N THR A 40 -1.83 4.70 -2.88
CA THR A 40 -3.07 5.25 -3.45
C THR A 40 -3.98 4.13 -3.92
N ILE A 41 -5.28 4.41 -3.92
CA ILE A 41 -6.27 3.52 -4.52
C ILE A 41 -7.00 4.31 -5.59
N ALA A 42 -6.99 3.80 -6.81
CA ALA A 42 -7.63 4.46 -7.95
C ALA A 42 -7.16 5.91 -8.11
N GLY A 43 -5.89 6.17 -7.79
CA GLY A 43 -5.29 7.50 -7.90
C GLY A 43 -5.55 8.42 -6.73
N LYS A 44 -6.25 7.96 -5.70
CA LYS A 44 -6.55 8.77 -4.52
C LYS A 44 -5.69 8.34 -3.34
N PRO A 45 -5.14 9.29 -2.58
CA PRO A 45 -4.34 8.95 -1.41
C PRO A 45 -5.20 8.27 -0.35
N VAL A 46 -4.59 7.34 0.37
CA VAL A 46 -5.28 6.57 1.40
C VAL A 46 -4.68 6.85 2.76
N LYS A 47 -5.50 6.69 3.79
CA LYS A 47 -5.08 6.82 5.18
C LYS A 47 -5.02 5.44 5.81
N LYS A 48 -4.37 5.34 6.96
CA LYS A 48 -4.24 4.07 7.68
C LYS A 48 -5.58 3.43 8.03
N ASN A 49 -6.64 4.21 8.12
CA ASN A 49 -7.98 3.73 8.43
C ASN A 49 -8.80 3.40 7.18
N THR A 50 -8.25 3.62 6.01
CA THR A 50 -8.96 3.34 4.77
C THR A 50 -9.05 1.83 4.55
N LYS A 51 -10.23 1.38 4.21
CA LYS A 51 -10.45 -0.03 3.85
C LYS A 51 -10.61 -0.13 2.34
N ALA A 52 -10.03 -1.17 1.79
CA ALA A 52 -10.14 -1.42 0.37
C ALA A 52 -11.38 -2.25 0.07
N SER A 53 -11.92 -2.06 -1.12
CA SER A 53 -13.02 -2.88 -1.63
C SER A 53 -12.48 -3.89 -2.64
N ALA A 54 -13.16 -5.01 -2.77
CA ALA A 54 -12.77 -6.02 -3.75
C ALA A 54 -12.79 -5.42 -5.15
N GLY A 55 -11.73 -5.64 -5.91
CA GLY A 55 -11.56 -5.08 -7.24
C GLY A 55 -10.80 -3.77 -7.28
N ASP A 56 -10.52 -3.17 -6.15
CA ASP A 56 -9.71 -1.96 -6.11
C ASP A 56 -8.26 -2.27 -6.43
N VAL A 57 -7.61 -1.34 -7.10
CA VAL A 57 -6.18 -1.46 -7.39
C VAL A 57 -5.42 -0.49 -6.48
N ILE A 58 -4.57 -1.07 -5.64
CA ILE A 58 -3.72 -0.29 -4.75
C ILE A 58 -2.39 -0.06 -5.45
N THR A 59 -1.98 1.19 -5.54
CA THR A 59 -0.66 1.53 -6.06
C THR A 59 0.23 1.91 -4.89
N VAL A 60 1.33 1.19 -4.74
CA VAL A 60 2.32 1.45 -3.70
C VAL A 60 3.58 1.98 -4.38
N GLU A 61 3.93 3.20 -4.08
CA GLU A 61 5.16 3.80 -4.60
C GLU A 61 6.28 3.58 -3.60
N LEU A 62 7.24 2.76 -4.00
CA LEU A 62 8.37 2.43 -3.13
C LEU A 62 9.50 3.42 -3.35
N PRO A 63 10.16 3.87 -2.29
CA PRO A 63 11.33 4.71 -2.43
C PRO A 63 12.44 3.92 -3.10
N GLU A 64 13.15 4.57 -4.03
CA GLU A 64 14.28 3.93 -4.66
C GLU A 64 15.41 3.74 -3.65
N PRO A 65 16.03 2.55 -3.60
CA PRO A 65 17.22 2.39 -2.80
C PRO A 65 18.33 3.26 -3.38
N ARG A 66 18.77 4.22 -2.59
CA ARG A 66 19.90 5.05 -2.99
C ARG A 66 21.15 4.49 -2.38
N GLU A 67 22.07 4.16 -3.25
CA GLU A 67 23.41 3.90 -2.79
C GLU A 67 24.11 5.24 -2.62
N VAL A 68 24.68 5.38 -1.49
CA VAL A 68 25.44 6.58 -1.18
C VAL A 68 26.91 6.31 -1.46
#